data_257bfe2ed292e6f40842192a6b7e24dd
#
_entry.id   257bfe2ed292e6f40842192a6b7e24dd
#
_cell.length_a   1.000
_cell.length_b   1.000
_cell.length_c   1.000
_cell.angle_alpha   90.00
_cell.angle_beta   90.00
_cell.angle_gamma   90.00
#
_symmetry.space_group_name_H-M   'P 1'
#
loop_
_entity.id
_entity.type
_entity.pdbx_description
1 polymer ?
#
loop_
_entity_poly.entity_id
_entity_poly.type
_entity_poly.pdbx_seq_one_letter_code
_entity_poly.pdbx_strand_id
1 'polypeptide(L)'
;MEEALAEAGITSEYRVSLGWESTADLDIYVENAATGEVIYFGNKVSSNGAMELDIDQTAGSAGQHVENISFDGSVAADYNVYVTNWNTKHDQGEIHFVVVTKQGQTVETFEDSWDIDAMGIENSHDLSNMMAITTVHVVG
;
A
#
# COMPACT_ATOMS: atom_id res chain seq x y z
N MET A 1 3.04 4.78 12.42
CA MET A 1 2.10 4.74 11.26
C MET A 1 0.86 5.60 11.48
N GLU A 2 0.09 5.35 12.51
CA GLU A 2 -1.13 6.14 12.80
C GLU A 2 -0.83 7.63 13.00
N GLU A 3 0.26 7.94 13.66
CA GLU A 3 0.70 9.30 13.89
C GLU A 3 1.00 10.04 12.58
N ALA A 4 1.68 9.38 11.65
CA ALA A 4 1.99 9.94 10.34
C ALA A 4 0.72 10.17 9.52
N LEU A 5 -0.26 9.27 9.61
CA LEU A 5 -1.55 9.41 8.94
C LEU A 5 -2.37 10.56 9.53
N ALA A 6 -2.37 10.68 10.85
CA ALA A 6 -3.07 11.78 11.54
C ALA A 6 -2.49 13.13 11.14
N GLU A 7 -1.18 13.25 11.06
CA GLU A 7 -0.50 14.47 10.62
C GLU A 7 -0.85 14.83 9.17
N ALA A 8 -1.08 13.81 8.32
CA ALA A 8 -1.49 14.01 6.93
C ALA A 8 -3.01 14.24 6.79
N GLY A 9 -3.77 14.16 7.88
CA GLY A 9 -5.22 14.39 7.86
C GLY A 9 -6.04 13.17 7.43
N ILE A 10 -5.46 11.97 7.45
CA ILE A 10 -6.14 10.75 7.05
C ILE A 10 -6.85 10.13 8.25
N THR A 11 -8.19 10.09 8.19
CA THR A 11 -9.05 9.58 9.27
C THR A 11 -10.07 8.55 8.80
N SER A 12 -9.89 8.00 7.58
CA SER A 12 -10.81 7.02 7.00
C SER A 12 -10.98 5.78 7.88
N GLU A 13 -12.22 5.29 7.99
CA GLU A 13 -12.56 4.09 8.74
C GLU A 13 -12.12 2.81 8.03
N TYR A 14 -11.92 2.86 6.71
CA TYR A 14 -11.43 1.75 5.89
C TYR A 14 -10.23 2.23 5.11
N ARG A 15 -9.06 1.65 5.40
CA ARG A 15 -7.82 2.04 4.72
C ARG A 15 -6.76 0.95 4.79
N VAL A 16 -5.78 1.07 3.91
CA VAL A 16 -4.54 0.30 3.92
C VAL A 16 -3.39 1.28 3.87
N SER A 17 -2.45 1.14 4.80
CA SER A 17 -1.30 2.03 4.89
C SER A 17 -0.02 1.22 4.82
N LEU A 18 0.94 1.68 4.00
CA LEU A 18 2.28 1.13 3.90
C LEU A 18 3.26 2.12 4.51
N GLY A 19 4.13 1.64 5.39
CA GLY A 19 5.17 2.47 5.98
C GLY A 19 6.53 1.79 5.91
N TRP A 20 7.57 2.57 5.63
CA TRP A 20 8.94 2.10 5.65
C TRP A 20 9.91 3.23 5.98
N GLU A 21 11.11 2.88 6.42
CA GLU A 21 12.18 3.83 6.74
C GLU A 21 13.43 3.45 5.96
N SER A 22 13.56 3.98 4.76
CA SER A 22 14.76 3.79 3.94
C SER A 22 14.69 4.72 2.73
N THR A 23 15.72 4.68 1.89
CA THR A 23 15.72 5.43 0.63
C THR A 23 15.10 4.64 -0.52
N ALA A 24 14.65 3.42 -0.28
CA ALA A 24 13.98 2.61 -1.29
C ALA A 24 12.61 3.18 -1.65
N ASP A 25 12.12 2.83 -2.81
CA ASP A 25 10.81 3.25 -3.31
C ASP A 25 9.86 2.05 -3.28
N LEU A 26 9.31 1.77 -2.10
CA LEU A 26 8.26 0.77 -1.97
C LEU A 26 6.93 1.37 -2.40
N ASP A 27 6.10 0.56 -3.03
CA ASP A 27 4.79 0.98 -3.51
C ASP A 27 3.71 0.01 -3.08
N ILE A 28 2.54 0.57 -2.75
CA ILE A 28 1.35 -0.21 -2.46
C ILE A 28 0.49 -0.33 -3.71
N TYR A 29 0.00 -1.54 -3.96
CA TYR A 29 -0.95 -1.85 -5.03
C TYR A 29 -2.15 -2.54 -4.40
N VAL A 30 -3.35 -2.09 -4.76
CA VAL A 30 -4.60 -2.70 -4.27
C VAL A 30 -5.51 -3.00 -5.45
N GLU A 31 -5.91 -4.26 -5.56
CA GLU A 31 -6.78 -4.73 -6.62
C GLU A 31 -8.19 -4.98 -6.09
N ASN A 32 -9.19 -4.41 -6.76
CA ASN A 32 -10.58 -4.79 -6.54
C ASN A 32 -10.80 -6.17 -7.16
N ALA A 33 -11.07 -7.18 -6.34
CA ALA A 33 -11.19 -8.57 -6.79
C ALA A 33 -12.36 -8.79 -7.76
N ALA A 34 -13.40 -7.95 -7.68
CA ALA A 34 -14.58 -8.07 -8.54
C ALA A 34 -14.39 -7.45 -9.91
N THR A 35 -13.69 -6.31 -9.99
CA THR A 35 -13.54 -5.55 -11.24
C THR A 35 -12.18 -5.70 -11.90
N GLY A 36 -11.17 -6.13 -11.13
CA GLY A 36 -9.78 -6.20 -11.60
C GLY A 36 -9.07 -4.85 -11.63
N GLU A 37 -9.73 -3.77 -11.26
CA GLU A 37 -9.10 -2.46 -11.22
C GLU A 37 -8.06 -2.38 -10.11
N VAL A 38 -6.89 -1.82 -10.42
CA VAL A 38 -5.77 -1.69 -9.49
C VAL A 38 -5.51 -0.23 -9.21
N ILE A 39 -5.40 0.12 -7.94
CA ILE A 39 -5.03 1.45 -7.49
C ILE A 39 -3.55 1.43 -7.06
N TYR A 40 -2.79 2.39 -7.57
CA TYR A 40 -1.37 2.58 -7.32
C TYR A 40 -0.99 3.99 -7.80
N PHE A 41 0.30 4.35 -7.80
CA PHE A 41 0.74 5.73 -8.15
C PHE A 41 0.35 6.16 -9.56
N GLY A 42 0.13 5.24 -10.49
CA GLY A 42 -0.29 5.54 -11.87
C GLY A 42 -1.80 5.56 -12.08
N ASN A 43 -2.58 5.12 -11.08
CA ASN A 43 -4.04 5.13 -11.11
C ASN A 43 -4.54 5.36 -9.68
N LYS A 44 -4.65 6.61 -9.27
CA LYS A 44 -4.84 6.97 -7.86
C LYS A 44 -6.27 6.93 -7.37
N VAL A 45 -7.26 6.94 -8.27
CA VAL A 45 -8.68 6.93 -7.91
C VAL A 45 -9.40 5.90 -8.76
N SER A 46 -10.19 5.05 -8.12
CA SER A 46 -10.96 4.04 -8.84
C SER A 46 -12.08 4.68 -9.65
N SER A 47 -12.48 4.04 -10.75
CA SER A 47 -13.50 4.55 -11.66
C SER A 47 -14.87 4.71 -11.01
N ASN A 48 -15.17 3.90 -9.97
CA ASN A 48 -16.41 4.01 -9.21
C ASN A 48 -16.26 4.85 -7.93
N GLY A 49 -15.10 5.46 -7.69
CA GLY A 49 -14.84 6.27 -6.50
C GLY A 49 -14.66 5.49 -5.20
N ALA A 50 -14.59 4.17 -5.25
CA ALA A 50 -14.52 3.34 -4.04
C ALA A 50 -13.14 3.29 -3.39
N MET A 51 -12.08 3.63 -4.13
CA MET A 51 -10.69 3.64 -3.63
C MET A 51 -9.96 4.90 -4.07
N GLU A 52 -9.04 5.37 -3.22
CA GLU A 52 -8.16 6.49 -3.56
C GLU A 52 -6.80 6.31 -2.86
N LEU A 53 -5.73 6.45 -3.64
CA LEU A 53 -4.38 6.60 -3.10
C LEU A 53 -4.21 8.07 -2.69
N ASP A 54 -4.47 8.36 -1.44
CA ASP A 54 -4.53 9.73 -0.92
C ASP A 54 -3.22 10.21 -0.28
N ILE A 55 -2.28 9.30 0.01
CA ILE A 55 -0.91 9.64 0.35
C ILE A 55 0.04 8.80 -0.51
N ASP A 56 0.92 9.46 -1.24
CA ASP A 56 1.91 8.83 -2.11
C ASP A 56 3.27 9.52 -1.86
N GLN A 57 4.05 8.97 -0.93
CA GLN A 57 5.37 9.51 -0.59
C GLN A 57 6.45 8.75 -1.33
N THR A 58 7.16 9.45 -2.20
CA THR A 58 8.25 8.87 -2.97
C THR A 58 9.52 8.75 -2.14
N ALA A 59 10.41 7.84 -2.57
CA ALA A 59 11.71 7.64 -1.96
C ALA A 59 12.69 8.76 -2.30
N GLY A 60 13.91 8.64 -1.79
CA GLY A 60 15.01 9.53 -2.12
C GLY A 60 15.61 10.25 -0.92
N SER A 61 14.95 10.19 0.24
CA SER A 61 15.48 10.74 1.49
C SER A 61 15.38 9.71 2.61
N ALA A 62 16.26 9.81 3.59
CA ALA A 62 16.13 9.02 4.81
C ALA A 62 14.93 9.52 5.62
N GLY A 63 14.36 8.64 6.43
CA GLY A 63 13.20 8.93 7.27
C GLY A 63 12.02 8.06 6.95
N GLN A 64 10.91 8.31 7.63
CA GLN A 64 9.70 7.50 7.45
C GLN A 64 8.93 7.94 6.21
N HIS A 65 8.54 6.96 5.40
CA HIS A 65 7.70 7.16 4.23
C HIS A 65 6.38 6.44 4.43
N VAL A 66 5.30 7.00 3.90
CA VAL A 66 3.95 6.44 4.01
C VAL A 66 3.24 6.52 2.67
N GLU A 67 2.56 5.44 2.32
CA GLU A 67 1.51 5.46 1.29
C GLU A 67 0.22 4.98 1.92
N ASN A 68 -0.91 5.54 1.50
CA ASN A 68 -2.21 5.18 2.04
C ASN A 68 -3.26 5.11 0.94
N ILE A 69 -4.07 4.05 0.97
CA ILE A 69 -5.25 3.91 0.14
C ILE A 69 -6.47 3.87 1.06
N SER A 70 -7.39 4.80 0.86
CA SER A 70 -8.66 4.86 1.57
C SER A 70 -9.77 4.24 0.74
N PHE A 71 -10.72 3.59 1.42
CA PHE A 71 -11.88 2.94 0.79
C PHE A 71 -13.16 3.62 1.24
N ASP A 72 -14.14 3.67 0.32
CA ASP A 72 -15.50 4.03 0.68
C ASP A 72 -16.16 2.82 1.34
N GLY A 73 -16.42 2.91 2.64
CA GLY A 73 -17.03 1.83 3.41
C GLY A 73 -18.47 1.51 3.03
N SER A 74 -19.11 2.32 2.20
CA SER A 74 -20.46 2.06 1.70
C SER A 74 -20.48 1.16 0.46
N VAL A 75 -19.31 0.88 -0.12
CA VAL A 75 -19.19 0.05 -1.32
C VAL A 75 -18.63 -1.31 -0.93
N ALA A 76 -19.46 -2.35 -0.98
CA ALA A 76 -19.06 -3.72 -0.65
C ALA A 76 -18.12 -4.28 -1.72
N ALA A 77 -16.94 -4.73 -1.32
CA ALA A 77 -15.97 -5.36 -2.20
C ALA A 77 -14.84 -6.01 -1.40
N ASP A 78 -14.10 -6.89 -2.05
CA ASP A 78 -12.86 -7.44 -1.54
C ASP A 78 -11.68 -6.83 -2.28
N TYR A 79 -10.65 -6.45 -1.53
CA TYR A 79 -9.47 -5.77 -2.07
C TYR A 79 -8.20 -6.52 -1.71
N ASN A 80 -7.46 -6.96 -2.72
CA ASN A 80 -6.20 -7.67 -2.54
C ASN A 80 -5.06 -6.66 -2.45
N VAL A 81 -4.24 -6.77 -1.41
CA VAL A 81 -3.18 -5.81 -1.10
C VAL A 81 -1.82 -6.41 -1.43
N TYR A 82 -1.02 -5.67 -2.19
CA TYR A 82 0.33 -6.06 -2.61
C TYR A 82 1.33 -4.95 -2.32
N VAL A 83 2.58 -5.35 -2.10
CA VAL A 83 3.71 -4.43 -1.96
C VAL A 83 4.79 -4.83 -2.96
N THR A 84 5.41 -3.83 -3.58
CA THR A 84 6.56 -4.02 -4.46
C THR A 84 7.64 -2.99 -4.19
N ASN A 85 8.85 -3.26 -4.70
CA ASN A 85 9.96 -2.31 -4.70
C ASN A 85 10.18 -1.83 -6.13
N TRP A 86 9.85 -0.57 -6.37
CA TRP A 86 9.94 0.02 -7.70
C TRP A 86 11.37 0.42 -8.10
N ASN A 87 12.19 0.82 -7.11
CA ASN A 87 13.51 1.37 -7.38
C ASN A 87 14.55 0.87 -6.37
N THR A 88 15.54 0.10 -6.84
CA THR A 88 16.61 -0.46 -6.01
C THR A 88 17.86 0.42 -5.95
N LYS A 89 17.87 1.59 -6.58
CA LYS A 89 19.08 2.42 -6.68
C LYS A 89 19.56 2.95 -5.33
N HIS A 90 18.66 3.07 -4.38
CA HIS A 90 18.92 3.77 -3.11
C HIS A 90 19.29 2.83 -1.97
N ASP A 91 18.81 1.59 -2.00
CA ASP A 91 19.06 0.63 -0.93
C ASP A 91 19.39 -0.76 -1.47
N GLN A 92 20.06 -1.54 -0.63
CA GLN A 92 20.40 -2.93 -0.90
C GLN A 92 20.08 -3.79 0.32
N GLY A 93 19.95 -5.11 0.10
CA GLY A 93 19.62 -6.05 1.15
C GLY A 93 18.14 -6.04 1.47
N GLU A 94 17.81 -6.04 2.75
CA GLU A 94 16.45 -6.17 3.24
C GLU A 94 15.85 -4.80 3.58
N ILE A 95 14.66 -4.53 3.04
CA ILE A 95 13.90 -3.33 3.36
C ILE A 95 12.71 -3.74 4.22
N HIS A 96 12.73 -3.38 5.48
CA HIS A 96 11.62 -3.65 6.39
C HIS A 96 10.48 -2.70 6.14
N PHE A 97 9.26 -3.22 6.14
CA PHE A 97 8.06 -2.42 5.99
C PHE A 97 6.93 -2.93 6.88
N VAL A 98 5.94 -2.09 7.06
CA VAL A 98 4.73 -2.40 7.82
C VAL A 98 3.53 -2.05 6.95
N VAL A 99 2.57 -2.96 6.87
CA VAL A 99 1.25 -2.68 6.29
C VAL A 99 0.23 -2.73 7.42
N VAL A 100 -0.55 -1.66 7.55
CA VAL A 100 -1.63 -1.57 8.52
C VAL A 100 -2.95 -1.47 7.77
N THR A 101 -3.88 -2.36 8.08
CA THR A 101 -5.22 -2.30 7.53
C THR A 101 -6.21 -1.89 8.62
N LYS A 102 -7.19 -1.06 8.25
CA LYS A 102 -8.28 -0.68 9.14
C LYS A 102 -9.61 -0.97 8.46
N GLN A 103 -10.46 -1.73 9.15
CA GLN A 103 -11.81 -2.10 8.71
C GLN A 103 -12.77 -1.76 9.85
N GLY A 104 -13.29 -0.53 9.85
CA GLY A 104 -14.10 -0.02 10.97
C GLY A 104 -13.27 0.03 12.24
N GLN A 105 -13.61 -0.79 13.22
CA GLN A 105 -12.89 -0.88 14.50
C GLN A 105 -11.74 -1.88 14.49
N THR A 106 -11.64 -2.70 13.45
CA THR A 106 -10.62 -3.75 13.37
C THR A 106 -9.36 -3.21 12.70
N VAL A 107 -8.23 -3.31 13.41
CA VAL A 107 -6.91 -2.90 12.90
C VAL A 107 -6.01 -4.13 12.90
N GLU A 108 -5.38 -4.40 11.76
CA GLU A 108 -4.40 -5.47 11.63
C GLU A 108 -3.07 -4.91 11.13
N THR A 109 -1.97 -5.46 11.63
CA THR A 109 -0.62 -5.03 11.27
C THR A 109 0.16 -6.21 10.71
N PHE A 110 0.78 -5.99 9.56
CA PHE A 110 1.61 -6.98 8.87
C PHE A 110 3.02 -6.43 8.75
N GLU A 111 3.99 -7.08 9.37
CA GLU A 111 5.40 -6.71 9.28
C GLU A 111 6.10 -7.70 8.38
N ASP A 112 6.85 -7.21 7.39
CA ASP A 112 7.57 -8.05 6.45
C ASP A 112 8.79 -7.30 5.91
N SER A 113 9.51 -7.91 4.99
CA SER A 113 10.70 -7.34 4.40
C SER A 113 10.76 -7.67 2.91
N TRP A 114 11.22 -6.69 2.14
CA TRP A 114 11.55 -6.90 0.74
C TRP A 114 13.05 -7.13 0.64
N ASP A 115 13.46 -8.32 0.23
CA ASP A 115 14.87 -8.66 0.02
C ASP A 115 15.24 -8.36 -1.43
N ILE A 116 16.00 -7.30 -1.65
CA ILE A 116 16.39 -6.86 -2.98
C ILE A 116 17.21 -7.94 -3.70
N ASP A 117 18.09 -8.63 -2.99
CA ASP A 117 18.96 -9.65 -3.58
C ASP A 117 18.18 -10.86 -4.08
N ALA A 118 17.08 -11.22 -3.40
CA ALA A 118 16.24 -12.36 -3.76
C ALA A 118 15.09 -11.98 -4.70
N MET A 119 14.48 -10.80 -4.50
CA MET A 119 13.24 -10.40 -5.15
C MET A 119 13.42 -9.35 -6.26
N GLY A 120 14.54 -8.60 -6.23
CA GLY A 120 14.84 -7.58 -7.24
C GLY A 120 13.92 -6.38 -7.18
N ILE A 121 13.64 -5.79 -8.34
CA ILE A 121 12.67 -4.72 -8.50
C ILE A 121 11.58 -5.16 -9.47
N GLU A 122 10.38 -4.60 -9.26
CA GLU A 122 9.25 -4.79 -10.16
C GLU A 122 8.92 -3.47 -10.84
N ASN A 123 9.02 -3.42 -12.15
CA ASN A 123 8.73 -2.21 -12.92
C ASN A 123 7.72 -2.44 -14.04
N SER A 124 6.92 -3.50 -13.95
CA SER A 124 5.94 -3.85 -14.97
C SER A 124 4.49 -3.77 -14.49
N HIS A 125 4.23 -3.47 -13.23
CA HIS A 125 2.89 -3.47 -12.61
C HIS A 125 2.22 -4.85 -12.61
N ASP A 126 2.99 -5.92 -12.73
CA ASP A 126 2.47 -7.29 -12.72
C ASP A 126 2.34 -7.76 -11.27
N LEU A 127 1.09 -7.91 -10.79
CA LEU A 127 0.81 -8.30 -9.40
C LEU A 127 1.42 -9.67 -9.06
N SER A 128 1.60 -10.55 -10.02
CA SER A 128 2.18 -11.88 -9.76
C SER A 128 3.65 -11.83 -9.34
N ASN A 129 4.33 -10.71 -9.60
CA ASN A 129 5.72 -10.48 -9.21
C ASN A 129 5.84 -9.67 -7.92
N MET A 130 4.72 -9.32 -7.30
CA MET A 130 4.68 -8.54 -6.08
C MET A 130 4.44 -9.44 -4.87
N MET A 131 4.68 -8.89 -3.68
CA MET A 131 4.40 -9.59 -2.44
C MET A 131 2.94 -9.39 -2.05
N ALA A 132 2.17 -10.48 -2.04
CA ALA A 132 0.78 -10.46 -1.57
C ALA A 132 0.77 -10.39 -0.04
N ILE A 133 0.05 -9.42 0.51
CA ILE A 133 0.03 -9.16 1.96
C ILE A 133 -1.26 -9.70 2.59
N THR A 134 -2.40 -9.24 2.13
CA THR A 134 -3.69 -9.58 2.71
C THR A 134 -4.84 -9.21 1.78
N THR A 135 -6.05 -9.54 2.19
CA THR A 135 -7.28 -9.09 1.54
C THR A 135 -8.10 -8.30 2.54
N VAL A 136 -8.55 -7.12 2.15
CA VAL A 136 -9.44 -6.27 2.95
C VAL A 136 -10.87 -6.48 2.47
N HIS A 137 -11.78 -6.74 3.41
CA HIS A 137 -13.19 -6.96 3.10
C HIS A 137 -14.01 -5.74 3.54
N VAL A 138 -14.65 -5.07 2.60
CA VAL A 138 -15.60 -4.00 2.87
C VAL A 138 -17.00 -4.55 2.64
N VAL A 139 -17.82 -4.54 3.67
CA VAL A 139 -19.15 -5.17 3.64
C VAL A 139 -20.30 -4.20 3.30
N GLY A 140 -19.98 -2.96 3.09
CA GLY A 140 -20.97 -1.95 2.66
C GLY A 140 -21.73 -1.26 3.78
#